data_8834104f67b8d45a44de166f51530991
#
_entry.id   8834104f67b8d45a44de166f51530991
#
_cell.length_a   1.000
_cell.length_b   1.000
_cell.length_c   1.000
_cell.angle_alpha   90.00
_cell.angle_beta   90.00
_cell.angle_gamma   90.00
#
_symmetry.space_group_name_H-M   'P 1'
#
loop_
_entity.id
_entity.type
_entity.pdbx_description
1 polymer ?
#
loop_
_entity_poly.entity_id
_entity_poly.type
_entity_poly.pdbx_seq_one_letter_code
_entity_poly.pdbx_strand_id
1 'polypeptide(L)'
;ILFFFYEQKILVGTIWLGSALILLLSESMPLVLSPDLDPIVAVLRSNYWLTIHVLTITISYAAFTITMILGNLALFRSLVGKINETFLRPTAHAAYRMIQLGVFLLSVGIILGGVWADYSW
;
A
#
# COMPACT_ATOMS: atom_id res chain seq x y z
N ILE A 1 -6.24 19.02 -21.39
CA ILE A 1 -5.94 19.67 -20.09
C ILE A 1 -7.21 19.74 -19.23
N LEU A 2 -8.33 20.26 -19.72
CA LEU A 2 -9.62 20.34 -18.98
C LEU A 2 -10.16 18.97 -18.57
N PHE A 3 -10.06 17.96 -19.41
CA PHE A 3 -10.50 16.58 -19.14
C PHE A 3 -9.69 15.94 -17.99
N PHE A 4 -8.38 16.16 -17.95
CA PHE A 4 -7.49 15.68 -16.89
C PHE A 4 -7.82 16.30 -15.53
N PHE A 5 -8.12 17.61 -15.48
CA PHE A 5 -8.54 18.27 -14.25
C PHE A 5 -9.94 17.83 -13.78
N TYR A 6 -10.80 17.45 -14.68
CA TYR A 6 -12.14 16.95 -14.35
C TYR A 6 -12.07 15.56 -13.71
N GLU A 7 -11.28 14.65 -14.28
CA GLU A 7 -11.08 13.31 -13.70
C GLU A 7 -10.41 13.35 -12.31
N GLN A 8 -9.45 14.25 -12.11
CA GLN A 8 -8.84 14.42 -10.79
C GLN A 8 -9.82 14.91 -9.73
N LYS A 9 -10.73 15.82 -10.08
CA LYS A 9 -11.78 16.30 -9.17
C LYS A 9 -12.75 15.18 -8.80
N ILE A 10 -13.11 14.33 -9.74
CA ILE A 10 -13.97 13.17 -9.48
C ILE A 10 -13.25 12.19 -8.55
N LEU A 11 -11.98 11.87 -8.80
CA LEU A 11 -11.18 10.99 -7.93
C LEU A 11 -11.07 11.53 -6.51
N VAL A 12 -10.75 12.80 -6.36
CA VAL A 12 -10.69 13.46 -5.04
C VAL A 12 -12.07 13.42 -4.38
N GLY A 13 -13.14 13.73 -5.11
CA GLY A 13 -14.51 13.68 -4.60
C GLY A 13 -14.91 12.28 -4.14
N THR A 14 -14.58 11.24 -4.88
CA THR A 14 -14.88 9.83 -4.50
C THR A 14 -14.09 9.38 -3.28
N ILE A 15 -12.83 9.81 -3.14
CA ILE A 15 -12.03 9.52 -1.94
C ILE A 15 -12.65 10.18 -0.71
N TRP A 16 -13.02 11.46 -0.79
CA TRP A 16 -13.66 12.17 0.31
C TRP A 16 -15.00 11.56 0.71
N LEU A 17 -15.82 11.22 -0.29
CA LEU A 17 -17.13 10.60 -0.09
C LEU A 17 -17.00 9.20 0.53
N GLY A 18 -16.05 8.41 0.05
CA GLY A 18 -15.73 7.09 0.60
C GLY A 18 -15.24 7.16 2.04
N SER A 19 -14.35 8.10 2.34
CA SER A 19 -13.84 8.31 3.71
C SER A 19 -14.95 8.74 4.67
N ALA A 20 -15.81 9.68 4.24
CA ALA A 20 -16.95 10.13 5.03
C ALA A 20 -17.94 8.99 5.31
N LEU A 21 -18.19 8.13 4.30
CA LEU A 21 -19.09 6.99 4.43
C LEU A 21 -18.53 5.95 5.40
N ILE A 22 -17.22 5.67 5.35
CA ILE A 22 -16.55 4.76 6.29
C ILE A 22 -16.63 5.31 7.71
N LEU A 23 -16.41 6.59 7.91
CA LEU A 23 -16.52 7.21 9.23
C LEU A 23 -17.95 7.15 9.80
N LEU A 24 -18.95 7.43 8.97
CA LEU A 24 -20.36 7.32 9.37
C LEU A 24 -20.76 5.87 9.71
N LEU A 25 -20.28 4.90 8.94
CA LEU A 25 -20.49 3.48 9.22
C LEU A 25 -19.80 3.07 10.52
N SER A 26 -18.59 3.57 10.77
CA SER A 26 -17.84 3.32 12.00
C SER A 26 -18.61 3.80 13.25
N GLU A 27 -19.22 4.98 13.20
CA GLU A 27 -20.05 5.50 14.30
C GLU A 27 -21.37 4.74 14.45
N SER A 28 -21.92 4.22 13.35
CA SER A 28 -23.22 3.53 13.35
C SER A 28 -23.16 2.07 13.80
N MET A 29 -21.94 1.50 13.88
CA MET A 29 -21.72 0.08 14.22
C MET A 29 -20.80 -0.10 15.45
N PRO A 30 -21.15 0.41 16.63
CA PRO A 30 -20.30 0.32 17.82
C PRO A 30 -20.07 -1.12 18.31
N LEU A 31 -20.91 -2.08 17.90
CA LEU A 31 -20.75 -3.51 18.20
C LEU A 31 -19.63 -4.20 17.38
N VAL A 32 -19.25 -3.62 16.23
CA VAL A 32 -18.22 -4.16 15.34
C VAL A 32 -16.91 -3.36 15.45
N LEU A 33 -17.04 -2.06 15.72
CA LEU A 33 -15.94 -1.12 15.88
C LEU A 33 -16.09 -0.48 17.27
N SER A 34 -15.65 -1.19 18.30
CA SER A 34 -15.67 -0.66 19.66
C SER A 34 -14.74 0.55 19.76
N PRO A 35 -15.23 1.69 20.30
CA PRO A 35 -14.40 2.86 20.51
C PRO A 35 -13.42 2.69 21.67
N ASP A 36 -13.58 1.65 22.48
CA ASP A 36 -12.68 1.32 23.57
C ASP A 36 -11.40 0.70 23.00
N LEU A 37 -10.35 1.51 22.96
CA LEU A 37 -9.00 1.06 22.64
C LEU A 37 -8.41 0.35 23.85
N ASP A 38 -8.79 -0.89 24.06
CA ASP A 38 -8.10 -1.74 25.04
C ASP A 38 -6.62 -1.85 24.64
N PRO A 39 -5.69 -1.64 25.56
CA PRO A 39 -4.28 -1.77 25.26
C PRO A 39 -3.99 -3.20 24.78
N ILE A 40 -3.55 -3.33 23.53
CA ILE A 40 -3.20 -4.61 22.91
C ILE A 40 -1.92 -5.12 23.60
N VAL A 41 -2.09 -5.77 24.74
CA VAL A 41 -0.99 -6.29 25.58
C VAL A 41 -0.13 -7.29 24.80
N ALA A 42 -0.70 -8.01 23.87
CA ALA A 42 -0.02 -8.99 23.02
C ALA A 42 1.05 -8.36 22.10
N VAL A 43 0.87 -7.10 21.65
CA VAL A 43 1.81 -6.41 20.75
C VAL A 43 3.19 -6.24 21.39
N LEU A 44 3.27 -6.14 22.71
CA LEU A 44 4.50 -5.87 23.44
C LEU A 44 5.25 -7.13 23.89
N ARG A 45 4.65 -8.32 23.74
CA ARG A 45 5.18 -9.56 24.32
C ARG A 45 6.39 -10.14 23.58
N SER A 46 6.57 -9.79 22.32
CA SER A 46 7.68 -10.30 21.49
C SER A 46 8.15 -9.23 20.49
N ASN A 47 8.95 -8.30 20.98
CA ASN A 47 9.45 -7.17 20.17
C ASN A 47 10.30 -7.64 18.98
N TYR A 48 10.99 -8.77 19.07
CA TYR A 48 11.84 -9.29 18.01
C TYR A 48 11.02 -9.68 16.75
N TRP A 49 9.99 -10.51 16.92
CA TRP A 49 9.14 -10.95 15.79
C TRP A 49 8.37 -9.80 15.17
N LEU A 50 7.85 -8.89 16.00
CA LEU A 50 7.19 -7.68 15.53
C LEU A 50 8.11 -6.82 14.67
N THR A 51 9.35 -6.60 15.12
CA THR A 51 10.33 -5.79 14.39
C THR A 51 10.64 -6.39 13.02
N ILE A 52 10.93 -7.69 12.95
CA ILE A 52 11.23 -8.36 11.67
C ILE A 52 10.02 -8.30 10.73
N HIS A 53 8.82 -8.59 11.22
CA HIS A 53 7.60 -8.50 10.44
C HIS A 53 7.40 -7.10 9.86
N VAL A 54 7.43 -6.07 10.71
CA VAL A 54 7.21 -4.67 10.29
C VAL A 54 8.27 -4.23 9.29
N LEU A 55 9.55 -4.53 9.52
CA LEU A 55 10.62 -4.18 8.57
C LEU A 55 10.41 -4.86 7.22
N THR A 56 10.06 -6.15 7.20
CA THR A 56 9.83 -6.91 5.96
C THR A 56 8.67 -6.33 5.16
N ILE A 57 7.55 -6.02 5.82
CA ILE A 57 6.38 -5.40 5.18
C ILE A 57 6.72 -4.00 4.68
N THR A 58 7.45 -3.20 5.46
CA THR A 58 7.81 -1.83 5.06
C THR A 58 8.71 -1.81 3.82
N ILE A 59 9.69 -2.71 3.75
CA ILE A 59 10.55 -2.83 2.56
C ILE A 59 9.74 -3.30 1.35
N SER A 60 8.78 -4.21 1.53
CA SER A 60 7.86 -4.62 0.47
C SER A 60 7.06 -3.43 -0.07
N TYR A 61 6.48 -2.61 0.81
CA TYR A 61 5.75 -1.41 0.39
C TYR A 61 6.64 -0.38 -0.32
N ALA A 62 7.89 -0.24 0.11
CA ALA A 62 8.85 0.60 -0.60
C ALA A 62 9.09 0.12 -2.04
N ALA A 63 9.22 -1.19 -2.27
CA ALA A 63 9.36 -1.77 -3.60
C ALA A 63 8.12 -1.51 -4.47
N PHE A 64 6.90 -1.65 -3.93
CA PHE A 64 5.67 -1.31 -4.65
C PHE A 64 5.56 0.19 -4.94
N THR A 65 5.99 1.04 -4.02
CA THR A 65 6.01 2.50 -4.23
C THR A 65 6.93 2.88 -5.39
N ILE A 66 8.13 2.28 -5.47
CA ILE A 66 9.04 2.48 -6.60
C ILE A 66 8.38 2.03 -7.90
N THR A 67 7.73 0.88 -7.91
CA THR A 67 6.99 0.38 -9.09
C THR A 67 5.89 1.35 -9.53
N MET A 68 5.13 1.87 -8.57
CA MET A 68 4.08 2.86 -8.83
C MET A 68 4.66 4.14 -9.45
N ILE A 69 5.77 4.64 -8.93
CA ILE A 69 6.45 5.82 -9.47
C ILE A 69 6.93 5.57 -10.91
N LEU A 70 7.58 4.43 -11.17
CA LEU A 70 8.06 4.06 -12.51
C LEU A 70 6.91 3.91 -13.50
N GLY A 71 5.81 3.30 -13.09
CA GLY A 71 4.60 3.15 -13.91
C GLY A 71 3.96 4.49 -14.25
N ASN A 72 3.80 5.37 -13.26
CA ASN A 72 3.25 6.71 -13.47
C ASN A 72 4.16 7.57 -14.37
N LEU A 73 5.48 7.45 -14.21
CA LEU A 73 6.45 8.16 -15.06
C LEU A 73 6.37 7.68 -16.52
N ALA A 74 6.24 6.37 -16.74
CA ALA A 74 6.06 5.81 -18.08
C ALA A 74 4.75 6.28 -18.71
N LEU A 75 3.66 6.27 -17.94
CA LEU A 75 2.36 6.76 -18.38
C LEU A 75 2.40 8.24 -18.73
N PHE A 76 2.98 9.07 -17.88
CA PHE A 76 3.12 10.50 -18.14
C PHE A 76 3.91 10.79 -19.42
N ARG A 77 5.03 10.10 -19.65
CA ARG A 77 5.81 10.23 -20.88
C ARG A 77 5.05 9.77 -22.12
N SER A 78 4.22 8.75 -21.98
CA SER A 78 3.34 8.30 -23.06
C SER A 78 2.33 9.38 -23.45
N LEU A 79 1.69 9.99 -22.46
CA LEU A 79 0.69 11.06 -22.70
C LEU A 79 1.29 12.30 -23.38
N VAL A 80 2.54 12.61 -23.07
CA VAL A 80 3.27 13.76 -23.67
C VAL A 80 3.91 13.39 -25.03
N GLY A 81 3.72 12.15 -25.52
CA GLY A 81 4.28 11.69 -26.79
C GLY A 81 5.82 11.55 -26.79
N LYS A 82 6.46 11.50 -25.65
CA LYS A 82 7.93 11.39 -25.48
C LYS A 82 8.41 10.00 -25.07
N ILE A 83 7.59 8.98 -25.31
CA ILE A 83 7.97 7.61 -25.02
C ILE A 83 8.81 7.04 -26.16
N ASN A 84 9.90 6.37 -25.83
CA ASN A 84 10.72 5.63 -26.76
C ASN A 84 11.13 4.28 -26.15
N GLU A 85 11.50 3.34 -27.00
CA GLU A 85 11.93 1.99 -26.59
C GLU A 85 13.11 2.00 -25.62
N THR A 86 14.03 2.94 -25.81
CA THR A 86 15.23 3.10 -24.98
C THR A 86 14.89 3.43 -23.52
N PHE A 87 13.78 4.13 -23.29
CA PHE A 87 13.29 4.42 -21.96
C PHE A 87 12.34 3.35 -21.43
N LEU A 88 11.42 2.87 -22.27
CA LEU A 88 10.36 1.97 -21.85
C LEU A 88 10.88 0.61 -21.39
N ARG A 89 11.79 -0.01 -22.13
CA ARG A 89 12.32 -1.33 -21.80
C ARG A 89 13.02 -1.41 -20.44
N PRO A 90 14.00 -0.53 -20.12
CA PRO A 90 14.66 -0.58 -18.81
C PRO A 90 13.71 -0.22 -17.68
N THR A 91 12.78 0.73 -17.89
CA THR A 91 11.79 1.11 -16.89
C THR A 91 10.82 -0.04 -16.58
N ALA A 92 10.32 -0.72 -17.60
CA ALA A 92 9.46 -1.90 -17.44
C ALA A 92 10.21 -3.05 -16.74
N HIS A 93 11.47 -3.28 -17.09
CA HIS A 93 12.28 -4.31 -16.45
C HIS A 93 12.56 -4.00 -14.97
N ALA A 94 12.87 -2.74 -14.65
CA ALA A 94 13.06 -2.30 -13.27
C ALA A 94 11.75 -2.44 -12.46
N ALA A 95 10.62 -1.98 -13.00
CA ALA A 95 9.31 -2.13 -12.36
C ALA A 95 8.97 -3.61 -12.11
N TYR A 96 9.20 -4.48 -13.08
CA TYR A 96 8.96 -5.92 -12.93
C TYR A 96 9.80 -6.54 -11.80
N ARG A 97 11.09 -6.18 -11.71
CA ARG A 97 11.98 -6.64 -10.62
C ARG A 97 11.53 -6.15 -9.26
N MET A 98 11.07 -4.91 -9.17
CA MET A 98 10.54 -4.35 -7.91
C MET A 98 9.24 -5.03 -7.50
N ILE A 99 8.35 -5.37 -8.45
CA ILE A 99 7.14 -6.16 -8.16
C ILE A 99 7.51 -7.53 -7.61
N GLN A 100 8.44 -8.25 -8.25
CA GLN A 100 8.86 -9.57 -7.78
C GLN A 100 9.42 -9.51 -6.35
N LEU A 101 10.29 -8.53 -6.08
CA LEU A 101 10.84 -8.31 -4.74
C LEU A 101 9.74 -7.97 -3.73
N GLY A 102 8.84 -7.05 -4.09
CA GLY A 102 7.71 -6.64 -3.24
C GLY A 102 6.80 -7.80 -2.89
N VAL A 103 6.38 -8.60 -3.88
CA VAL A 103 5.52 -9.78 -3.66
C VAL A 103 6.21 -10.82 -2.79
N PHE A 104 7.49 -11.11 -3.04
CA PHE A 104 8.26 -12.06 -2.23
C PHE A 104 8.33 -11.60 -0.77
N LEU A 105 8.75 -10.35 -0.52
CA LEU A 105 8.85 -9.80 0.84
C LEU A 105 7.49 -9.69 1.53
N LEU A 106 6.43 -9.35 0.78
CA LEU A 106 5.07 -9.31 1.33
C LEU A 106 4.63 -10.69 1.79
N SER A 107 4.86 -11.73 0.98
CA SER A 107 4.52 -13.11 1.32
C SER A 107 5.26 -13.58 2.58
N VAL A 108 6.55 -13.31 2.66
CA VAL A 108 7.36 -13.60 3.86
C VAL A 108 6.84 -12.80 5.06
N GLY A 109 6.54 -11.52 4.87
CA GLY A 109 6.01 -10.66 5.93
C GLY A 109 4.68 -11.15 6.49
N ILE A 110 3.75 -11.61 5.64
CA ILE A 110 2.47 -12.18 6.06
C ILE A 110 2.68 -13.43 6.91
N ILE A 111 3.58 -14.34 6.50
CA ILE A 111 3.91 -15.54 7.26
C ILE A 111 4.50 -15.17 8.62
N LEU A 112 5.45 -14.24 8.65
CA LEU A 112 6.06 -13.75 9.89
C LEU A 112 5.02 -13.10 10.82
N GLY A 113 4.05 -12.37 10.26
CA GLY A 113 2.94 -11.80 11.01
C GLY A 113 2.03 -12.88 11.64
N GLY A 114 1.75 -13.94 10.90
CA GLY A 114 1.00 -15.09 11.41
C GLY A 114 1.75 -15.81 12.54
N VAL A 115 3.05 -16.05 12.37
CA VAL A 115 3.90 -16.64 13.41
C VAL A 115 3.95 -15.73 14.65
N TRP A 116 4.14 -14.43 14.46
CA TRP A 116 4.11 -13.48 15.56
C TRP A 116 2.76 -13.50 16.31
N ALA A 117 1.66 -13.54 15.60
CA ALA A 117 0.32 -13.60 16.18
C ALA A 117 0.14 -14.87 17.01
N ASP A 118 0.55 -16.03 16.52
CA ASP A 118 0.47 -17.31 17.23
C ASP A 118 1.30 -17.31 18.53
N TYR A 119 2.50 -16.74 18.51
CA TYR A 119 3.35 -16.61 19.71
C TYR A 119 2.88 -15.55 20.71
N SER A 120 2.05 -14.59 20.26
CA SER A 120 1.68 -13.43 21.06
C SER A 120 0.29 -13.55 21.68
N TRP A 121 -0.54 -14.40 21.11
CA TRP A 121 -1.92 -14.69 21.55
C TRP A 121 -2.02 -16.07 22.16
#